data_5fe4228b25b55576972fd5bb2bfae14f
#
_entry.id   5fe4228b25b55576972fd5bb2bfae14f
#
_cell.length_a   1.000
_cell.length_b   1.000
_cell.length_c   1.000
_cell.angle_alpha   90.00
_cell.angle_beta   90.00
_cell.angle_gamma   90.00
#
_symmetry.space_group_name_H-M   'P 1'
#
loop_
_entity.id
_entity.type
_entity.pdbx_description
1 polymer ?
#
loop_
_entity_poly.entity_id
_entity_poly.type
_entity_poly.pdbx_seq_one_letter_code
_entity_poly.pdbx_strand_id
1 'polypeptide(L)'
;MKDIELGASVSFGCYFWRVLDIQSNLALIITEDIIEERPYHDAYKDITWVDCELRKYLNSEFYDSFNIADKRRIIPVINKNLDNQWYSSKGGVDTRDSIFLLSIEEACRYFGDSRSKLQNPGKNQKYWFERKDENNSKRIARPQGKEWASWWWLRSPGRVNVKAAYIHGDGNIGIQGNNILKGNIGDGKCIGGVRPALWLKIEE
;
A
#
# COMPACT_ATOMS: atom_id res chain seq x y z
N MET A 1 17.88 -5.63 -21.59
CA MET A 1 16.85 -4.85 -20.87
C MET A 1 17.51 -3.64 -20.21
N LYS A 2 16.84 -2.48 -20.10
CA LYS A 2 17.41 -1.36 -19.31
C LYS A 2 17.65 -1.87 -17.90
N ASP A 3 18.81 -1.58 -17.33
CA ASP A 3 19.13 -1.93 -15.96
C ASP A 3 18.00 -1.45 -15.04
N ILE A 4 17.44 -2.37 -14.26
CA ILE A 4 16.41 -2.04 -13.28
C ILE A 4 17.12 -1.38 -12.10
N GLU A 5 16.89 -0.10 -11.88
CA GLU A 5 17.50 0.69 -10.82
C GLU A 5 16.48 1.08 -9.76
N LEU A 6 16.96 1.27 -8.53
CA LEU A 6 16.15 1.76 -7.42
C LEU A 6 15.55 3.13 -7.76
N GLY A 7 14.24 3.27 -7.59
CA GLY A 7 13.49 4.50 -7.90
C GLY A 7 13.13 4.67 -9.37
N ALA A 8 13.63 3.81 -10.28
CA ALA A 8 13.26 3.86 -11.69
C ALA A 8 11.79 3.48 -11.90
N SER A 9 11.21 4.00 -12.96
CA SER A 9 9.89 3.60 -13.45
C SER A 9 10.04 2.52 -14.52
N VAL A 10 9.34 1.40 -14.34
CA VAL A 10 9.35 0.26 -15.26
C VAL A 10 7.93 -0.05 -15.74
N SER A 11 7.79 -0.49 -16.98
CA SER A 11 6.51 -0.98 -17.50
C SER A 11 6.37 -2.47 -17.23
N PHE A 12 5.27 -2.88 -16.60
CA PHE A 12 4.94 -4.28 -16.39
C PHE A 12 3.42 -4.50 -16.42
N GLY A 13 2.95 -5.50 -17.19
CA GLY A 13 1.54 -5.59 -17.54
C GLY A 13 1.07 -4.33 -18.25
N CYS A 14 -0.08 -3.81 -17.84
CA CYS A 14 -0.66 -2.58 -18.40
C CYS A 14 -0.35 -1.32 -17.58
N TYR A 15 0.60 -1.38 -16.64
CA TYR A 15 0.87 -0.30 -15.70
C TYR A 15 2.34 0.13 -15.69
N PHE A 16 2.58 1.36 -15.20
CA PHE A 16 3.91 1.82 -14.81
C PHE A 16 4.11 1.58 -13.33
N TRP A 17 5.31 1.13 -12.97
CA TRP A 17 5.67 0.74 -11.61
C TRP A 17 6.97 1.41 -11.21
N ARG A 18 7.04 1.85 -9.96
CA ARG A 18 8.27 2.35 -9.36
C ARG A 18 9.00 1.21 -8.65
N VAL A 19 10.29 1.11 -8.87
CA VAL A 19 11.17 0.15 -8.17
C VAL A 19 11.45 0.67 -6.76
N LEU A 20 11.06 -0.09 -5.74
CA LEU A 20 11.23 0.26 -4.33
C LEU A 20 12.42 -0.45 -3.67
N ASP A 21 12.75 -1.65 -4.14
CA ASP A 21 13.85 -2.47 -3.60
C ASP A 21 14.33 -3.44 -4.66
N ILE A 22 15.60 -3.85 -4.55
CA ILE A 22 16.21 -4.85 -5.43
C ILE A 22 16.95 -5.85 -4.54
N GLN A 23 16.61 -7.13 -4.65
CA GLN A 23 17.22 -8.22 -3.90
C GLN A 23 17.59 -9.35 -4.88
N SER A 24 18.89 -9.52 -5.12
CA SER A 24 19.38 -10.48 -6.10
C SER A 24 18.73 -10.27 -7.48
N ASN A 25 17.92 -11.22 -7.95
CA ASN A 25 17.20 -11.15 -9.22
C ASN A 25 15.71 -10.76 -9.07
N LEU A 26 15.34 -10.15 -7.95
CA LEU A 26 13.97 -9.71 -7.67
C LEU A 26 13.92 -8.20 -7.46
N ALA A 27 12.90 -7.56 -7.99
CA ALA A 27 12.57 -6.16 -7.72
C ALA A 27 11.22 -6.07 -7.01
N LEU A 28 11.16 -5.37 -5.88
CA LEU A 28 9.89 -4.91 -5.32
C LEU A 28 9.45 -3.69 -6.12
N ILE A 29 8.27 -3.76 -6.69
CA ILE A 29 7.68 -2.68 -7.46
C ILE A 29 6.31 -2.31 -6.92
N ILE A 30 5.95 -1.02 -7.01
CA ILE A 30 4.63 -0.46 -6.68
C ILE A 30 4.12 0.35 -7.87
N THR A 31 2.82 0.33 -8.15
CA THR A 31 2.30 1.15 -9.25
C THR A 31 2.62 2.64 -9.03
N GLU A 32 2.96 3.37 -10.08
CA GLU A 32 3.19 4.82 -10.00
C GLU A 32 1.92 5.54 -9.56
N ASP A 33 0.80 5.18 -10.18
CA ASP A 33 -0.51 5.76 -9.93
C ASP A 33 -1.40 4.87 -9.06
N ILE A 34 -2.45 5.46 -8.51
CA ILE A 34 -3.62 4.76 -8.00
C ILE A 34 -4.36 4.21 -9.22
N ILE A 35 -4.45 2.88 -9.32
CA ILE A 35 -5.02 2.22 -10.50
C ILE A 35 -6.54 2.24 -10.52
N GLU A 36 -7.16 2.25 -9.35
CA GLU A 36 -8.62 2.31 -9.16
C GLU A 36 -8.96 2.72 -7.72
N GLU A 37 -10.24 2.94 -7.46
CA GLU A 37 -10.79 3.17 -6.12
C GLU A 37 -11.64 1.97 -5.72
N ARG A 38 -11.34 1.35 -4.54
CA ARG A 38 -12.09 0.23 -3.98
C ARG A 38 -12.22 0.32 -2.46
N PRO A 39 -13.34 -0.19 -1.87
CA PRO A 39 -13.39 -0.46 -0.44
C PRO A 39 -12.29 -1.43 -0.03
N TYR A 40 -11.79 -1.28 1.18
CA TYR A 40 -10.88 -2.28 1.76
C TYR A 40 -11.61 -3.60 2.07
N HIS A 41 -12.88 -3.46 2.51
CA HIS A 41 -13.79 -4.58 2.74
C HIS A 41 -15.24 -4.12 2.46
N ASP A 42 -16.12 -5.06 2.13
CA ASP A 42 -17.50 -4.81 1.69
C ASP A 42 -18.53 -4.69 2.82
N ALA A 43 -18.14 -5.06 4.05
CA ALA A 43 -19.00 -5.00 5.23
C ALA A 43 -18.34 -4.24 6.38
N TYR A 44 -19.12 -3.49 7.18
CA TYR A 44 -18.63 -2.81 8.36
C TYR A 44 -18.53 -3.78 9.54
N LYS A 45 -17.42 -4.48 9.62
CA LYS A 45 -17.08 -5.43 10.69
C LYS A 45 -15.57 -5.44 10.90
N ASP A 46 -15.13 -5.94 12.03
CA ASP A 46 -13.71 -6.14 12.28
C ASP A 46 -13.11 -7.06 11.21
N ILE A 47 -12.06 -6.60 10.58
CA ILE A 47 -11.38 -7.31 9.49
C ILE A 47 -9.87 -7.05 9.55
N THR A 48 -9.09 -8.02 9.12
CA THR A 48 -7.65 -7.88 8.90
C THR A 48 -7.32 -8.10 7.44
N TRP A 49 -6.06 -7.85 7.07
CA TRP A 49 -5.62 -8.05 5.68
C TRP A 49 -5.93 -9.44 5.15
N VAL A 50 -5.77 -10.47 5.99
CA VAL A 50 -5.94 -11.88 5.57
C VAL A 50 -7.32 -12.18 4.97
N ASP A 51 -8.37 -11.54 5.49
CA ASP A 51 -9.76 -11.84 5.12
C ASP A 51 -10.44 -10.75 4.30
N CYS A 52 -9.79 -9.57 4.10
CA CYS A 52 -10.43 -8.45 3.43
C CYS A 52 -10.66 -8.71 1.93
N GLU A 53 -11.73 -8.13 1.39
CA GLU A 53 -12.10 -8.29 -0.02
C GLU A 53 -11.06 -7.71 -0.96
N LEU A 54 -10.38 -6.61 -0.57
CA LEU A 54 -9.34 -6.01 -1.40
C LEU A 54 -8.15 -6.96 -1.61
N ARG A 55 -7.72 -7.69 -0.58
CA ARG A 55 -6.67 -8.72 -0.74
C ARG A 55 -7.11 -9.85 -1.67
N LYS A 56 -8.34 -10.33 -1.50
CA LYS A 56 -8.90 -11.39 -2.36
C LYS A 56 -8.91 -10.93 -3.82
N TYR A 57 -9.43 -9.75 -4.08
CA TYR A 57 -9.43 -9.15 -5.41
C TYR A 57 -8.02 -9.06 -6.01
N LEU A 58 -7.03 -8.54 -5.25
CA LEU A 58 -5.66 -8.40 -5.74
C LEU A 58 -5.02 -9.73 -6.11
N ASN A 59 -5.35 -10.82 -5.38
CA ASN A 59 -4.78 -12.15 -5.59
C ASN A 59 -5.68 -13.08 -6.43
N SER A 60 -6.77 -12.58 -6.99
CA SER A 60 -7.65 -13.27 -7.94
C SER A 60 -7.83 -12.44 -9.22
N GLU A 61 -8.88 -11.64 -9.31
CA GLU A 61 -9.26 -10.89 -10.51
C GLU A 61 -8.14 -10.00 -11.04
N PHE A 62 -7.47 -9.23 -10.15
CA PHE A 62 -6.38 -8.36 -10.57
C PHE A 62 -5.15 -9.18 -11.02
N TYR A 63 -4.77 -10.21 -10.25
CA TYR A 63 -3.70 -11.14 -10.65
C TYR A 63 -4.03 -11.83 -11.97
N ASP A 64 -5.30 -12.19 -12.19
CA ASP A 64 -5.74 -12.87 -13.41
C ASP A 64 -5.76 -11.98 -14.65
N SER A 65 -5.73 -10.66 -14.48
CA SER A 65 -5.60 -9.71 -15.59
C SER A 65 -4.22 -9.73 -16.27
N PHE A 66 -3.18 -10.27 -15.60
CA PHE A 66 -1.85 -10.42 -16.20
C PHE A 66 -1.82 -11.62 -17.14
N ASN A 67 -1.09 -11.49 -18.25
CA ASN A 67 -0.87 -12.60 -19.16
C ASN A 67 0.02 -13.69 -18.51
N ILE A 68 0.10 -14.86 -19.15
CA ILE A 68 0.83 -16.02 -18.60
C ILE A 68 2.33 -15.74 -18.42
N ALA A 69 2.95 -14.98 -19.31
CA ALA A 69 4.38 -14.66 -19.23
C ALA A 69 4.65 -13.73 -18.05
N ASP A 70 3.82 -12.71 -17.85
CA ASP A 70 3.91 -11.79 -16.69
C ASP A 70 3.66 -12.53 -15.39
N LYS A 71 2.63 -13.39 -15.30
CA LYS A 71 2.34 -14.19 -14.09
C LYS A 71 3.52 -15.05 -13.64
N ARG A 72 4.32 -15.59 -14.55
CA ARG A 72 5.53 -16.37 -14.23
C ARG A 72 6.63 -15.54 -13.57
N ARG A 73 6.59 -14.24 -13.73
CA ARG A 73 7.56 -13.30 -13.15
C ARG A 73 7.11 -12.75 -11.82
N ILE A 74 5.83 -12.83 -11.49
CA ILE A 74 5.29 -12.40 -10.19
C ILE A 74 5.63 -13.46 -9.14
N ILE A 75 6.41 -13.09 -8.14
CA ILE A 75 6.88 -14.01 -7.10
C ILE A 75 6.04 -13.84 -5.83
N PRO A 76 5.27 -14.87 -5.42
CA PRO A 76 4.51 -14.82 -4.17
C PRO A 76 5.44 -14.77 -2.96
N VAL A 77 5.15 -13.88 -2.01
CA VAL A 77 5.94 -13.68 -0.78
C VAL A 77 5.10 -13.81 0.47
N ILE A 78 5.76 -14.03 1.61
CA ILE A 78 5.10 -13.99 2.91
C ILE A 78 5.15 -12.57 3.43
N ASN A 79 3.98 -11.95 3.55
CA ASN A 79 3.79 -10.63 4.15
C ASN A 79 3.55 -10.75 5.65
N LYS A 80 4.36 -10.02 6.42
CA LYS A 80 4.15 -9.85 7.87
C LYS A 80 3.02 -8.87 8.10
N ASN A 81 1.99 -9.28 8.82
CA ASN A 81 0.84 -8.44 9.15
C ASN A 81 0.92 -8.02 10.63
N LEU A 82 1.79 -7.04 10.90
CA LEU A 82 2.04 -6.56 12.26
C LEU A 82 0.82 -5.81 12.84
N ASP A 83 0.66 -5.91 14.16
CA ASP A 83 -0.31 -5.11 14.91
C ASP A 83 0.03 -3.61 14.75
N ASN A 84 -0.98 -2.76 14.82
CA ASN A 84 -0.75 -1.32 14.82
C ASN A 84 -0.05 -0.90 16.13
N GLN A 85 1.17 -0.39 16.02
CA GLN A 85 2.03 -0.09 17.16
C GLN A 85 1.48 1.01 18.08
N TRP A 86 0.62 1.89 17.56
CA TRP A 86 0.05 3.03 18.31
C TRP A 86 -1.26 2.71 18.99
N TYR A 87 -2.01 1.75 18.47
CA TYR A 87 -3.38 1.45 18.89
C TYR A 87 -3.58 -0.01 19.30
N SER A 88 -2.58 -0.86 19.09
CA SER A 88 -2.62 -2.30 19.40
C SER A 88 -3.74 -3.08 18.70
N SER A 89 -4.36 -2.53 17.65
CA SER A 89 -5.28 -3.25 16.79
C SER A 89 -4.54 -4.33 16.02
N LYS A 90 -5.21 -5.47 15.81
CA LYS A 90 -4.56 -6.68 15.31
C LYS A 90 -4.35 -6.65 13.80
N GLY A 91 -3.14 -6.97 13.36
CA GLY A 91 -2.79 -7.13 11.94
C GLY A 91 -3.27 -8.46 11.36
N GLY A 92 -3.47 -9.46 12.21
CA GLY A 92 -3.83 -10.81 11.81
C GLY A 92 -2.63 -11.71 11.54
N VAL A 93 -2.90 -12.88 10.97
CA VAL A 93 -1.84 -13.83 10.62
C VAL A 93 -1.09 -13.37 9.36
N ASP A 94 0.15 -13.82 9.23
CA ASP A 94 0.95 -13.59 8.03
C ASP A 94 0.27 -14.19 6.79
N THR A 95 0.40 -13.53 5.65
CA THR A 95 -0.24 -13.95 4.40
C THR A 95 0.78 -14.24 3.31
N ARG A 96 0.50 -15.24 2.48
CA ARG A 96 1.22 -15.44 1.23
C ARG A 96 0.45 -14.77 0.11
N ASP A 97 1.06 -13.74 -0.50
CA ASP A 97 0.43 -12.92 -1.53
C ASP A 97 1.32 -12.80 -2.77
N SER A 98 0.71 -12.86 -3.93
CA SER A 98 1.34 -12.51 -5.21
C SER A 98 1.35 -11.00 -5.41
N ILE A 99 0.24 -10.35 -5.04
CA ILE A 99 0.06 -8.90 -5.12
C ILE A 99 -0.50 -8.41 -3.78
N PHE A 100 0.05 -7.31 -3.27
CA PHE A 100 -0.28 -6.82 -1.94
C PHE A 100 -0.24 -5.28 -1.86
N LEU A 101 -0.72 -4.72 -0.78
CA LEU A 101 -0.50 -3.33 -0.41
C LEU A 101 0.68 -3.24 0.56
N LEU A 102 1.39 -2.12 0.56
CA LEU A 102 2.44 -1.89 1.56
C LEU A 102 1.84 -1.81 2.97
N SER A 103 2.61 -2.22 3.98
CA SER A 103 2.33 -1.92 5.38
C SER A 103 2.82 -0.52 5.76
N ILE A 104 2.50 -0.06 6.98
CA ILE A 104 3.07 1.17 7.55
C ILE A 104 4.60 1.08 7.59
N GLU A 105 5.14 -0.05 8.04
CA GLU A 105 6.58 -0.27 8.18
C GLU A 105 7.29 -0.25 6.82
N GLU A 106 6.68 -0.84 5.80
CA GLU A 106 7.21 -0.83 4.44
C GLU A 106 7.12 0.55 3.80
N ALA A 107 6.02 1.28 4.03
CA ALA A 107 5.92 2.66 3.58
C ALA A 107 7.01 3.56 4.19
N CYS A 108 7.33 3.36 5.49
CA CYS A 108 8.45 4.04 6.13
C CYS A 108 9.80 3.59 5.57
N ARG A 109 9.97 2.30 5.34
CA ARG A 109 11.24 1.74 4.83
C ARG A 109 11.56 2.26 3.44
N TYR A 110 10.60 2.24 2.53
CA TYR A 110 10.85 2.51 1.11
C TYR A 110 10.72 3.98 0.71
N PHE A 111 9.91 4.74 1.43
CA PHE A 111 9.71 6.17 1.14
C PHE A 111 10.35 7.10 2.18
N GLY A 112 10.83 6.53 3.29
CA GLY A 112 11.37 7.27 4.41
C GLY A 112 10.33 7.58 5.48
N ASP A 113 10.83 7.71 6.71
CA ASP A 113 10.05 8.10 7.89
C ASP A 113 10.36 9.56 8.24
N SER A 114 9.43 10.44 7.91
CA SER A 114 9.51 11.84 8.25
C SER A 114 9.77 12.01 9.75
N ARG A 115 11.01 12.37 10.11
CA ARG A 115 11.52 12.59 11.47
C ARG A 115 11.65 11.33 12.34
N SER A 116 11.76 10.15 11.76
CA SER A 116 11.89 8.88 12.50
C SER A 116 10.80 8.66 13.56
N LYS A 117 9.61 9.22 13.34
CA LYS A 117 8.51 9.14 14.30
C LYS A 117 7.73 7.86 14.23
N LEU A 118 7.57 7.33 13.03
CA LEU A 118 6.79 6.11 12.79
C LEU A 118 7.56 4.86 13.20
N GLN A 119 8.87 4.87 13.05
CA GLN A 119 9.75 3.78 13.50
C GLN A 119 9.95 3.77 15.01
N ASN A 120 9.79 4.92 15.67
CA ASN A 120 9.93 5.07 17.11
C ASN A 120 8.66 5.71 17.71
N PRO A 121 7.55 4.97 17.84
CA PRO A 121 6.29 5.51 18.28
C PRO A 121 6.34 5.95 19.76
N GLY A 122 6.12 7.23 20.01
CA GLY A 122 5.94 7.78 21.35
C GLY A 122 4.48 7.68 21.82
N LYS A 123 4.26 7.62 23.13
CA LYS A 123 2.91 7.49 23.74
C LYS A 123 1.90 8.55 23.30
N ASN A 124 2.34 9.73 22.86
CA ASN A 124 1.49 10.87 22.51
C ASN A 124 1.47 11.19 21.02
N GLN A 125 1.91 10.28 20.19
CA GLN A 125 2.00 10.51 18.74
C GLN A 125 0.64 10.30 18.09
N LYS A 126 -0.17 11.36 18.03
CA LYS A 126 -1.50 11.30 17.44
C LYS A 126 -1.52 11.70 15.96
N TYR A 127 -0.60 12.58 15.51
CA TYR A 127 -0.63 13.16 14.17
C TYR A 127 0.79 13.52 13.70
N TRP A 128 1.09 13.32 12.44
CA TRP A 128 2.28 13.74 11.71
C TRP A 128 1.96 14.73 10.60
N PHE A 129 0.82 15.36 10.66
CA PHE A 129 0.40 16.33 9.65
C PHE A 129 1.17 17.66 9.70
N GLU A 130 2.03 17.86 10.67
CA GLU A 130 2.58 19.16 10.98
C GLU A 130 3.59 19.70 9.95
N ARG A 131 4.23 18.82 9.15
CA ARG A 131 5.14 19.29 8.09
C ARG A 131 5.21 18.30 6.94
N LYS A 132 5.01 18.82 5.73
CA LYS A 132 5.33 18.13 4.49
C LYS A 132 6.85 18.19 4.28
N ASP A 133 7.46 17.09 3.95
CA ASP A 133 8.86 16.97 3.61
C ASP A 133 9.04 16.13 2.33
N GLU A 134 10.29 15.87 1.94
CA GLU A 134 10.58 15.09 0.76
C GLU A 134 10.05 13.65 0.84
N ASN A 135 9.98 13.05 2.05
CA ASN A 135 9.46 11.70 2.22
C ASN A 135 7.94 11.66 1.99
N ASN A 136 7.22 12.70 2.44
CA ASN A 136 5.81 12.86 2.12
C ASN A 136 5.62 12.93 0.59
N SER A 137 6.42 13.75 -0.09
CA SER A 137 6.33 13.92 -1.53
C SER A 137 6.52 12.61 -2.31
N LYS A 138 7.41 11.74 -1.85
CA LYS A 138 7.64 10.41 -2.46
C LYS A 138 6.42 9.47 -2.35
N ARG A 139 5.55 9.67 -1.35
CA ARG A 139 4.35 8.84 -1.11
C ARG A 139 3.11 9.34 -1.83
N ILE A 140 3.11 10.59 -2.31
CA ILE A 140 1.98 11.15 -3.07
C ILE A 140 1.73 10.30 -4.31
N ALA A 141 0.46 9.99 -4.56
CA ALA A 141 0.01 9.30 -5.77
C ALA A 141 -1.26 9.96 -6.33
N ARG A 142 -1.45 9.80 -7.63
CA ARG A 142 -2.62 10.32 -8.34
C ARG A 142 -3.45 9.16 -8.89
N PRO A 143 -4.77 9.27 -8.96
CA PRO A 143 -5.55 8.34 -9.75
C PRO A 143 -5.12 8.40 -11.22
N GLN A 144 -5.08 7.27 -11.87
CA GLN A 144 -4.63 7.16 -13.26
C GLN A 144 -5.38 8.15 -14.16
N GLY A 145 -4.64 8.97 -14.92
CA GLY A 145 -5.20 9.98 -15.80
C GLY A 145 -5.77 11.23 -15.10
N LYS A 146 -5.46 11.46 -13.82
CA LYS A 146 -5.87 12.63 -13.06
C LYS A 146 -4.69 13.50 -12.63
N GLU A 147 -4.94 14.83 -12.56
CA GLU A 147 -3.93 15.80 -12.13
C GLU A 147 -3.83 15.96 -10.61
N TRP A 148 -4.87 15.59 -9.86
CA TRP A 148 -4.91 15.75 -8.41
C TRP A 148 -4.44 14.50 -7.66
N ALA A 149 -3.76 14.70 -6.54
CA ALA A 149 -3.38 13.63 -5.63
C ALA A 149 -4.60 13.11 -4.85
N SER A 150 -4.63 11.80 -4.60
CA SER A 150 -5.64 11.16 -3.76
C SER A 150 -4.98 10.27 -2.72
N TRP A 151 -5.77 9.81 -1.75
CA TRP A 151 -5.32 8.92 -0.71
C TRP A 151 -5.45 7.45 -1.15
N TRP A 152 -4.58 6.58 -0.60
CA TRP A 152 -4.56 5.17 -0.95
C TRP A 152 -4.31 4.25 0.24
N TRP A 153 -4.83 3.03 0.18
CA TRP A 153 -4.79 2.06 1.25
C TRP A 153 -3.39 1.52 1.53
N LEU A 154 -3.13 1.25 2.82
CA LEU A 154 -2.11 0.33 3.31
C LEU A 154 -2.78 -0.94 3.85
N ARG A 155 -2.02 -2.07 3.93
CA ARG A 155 -2.59 -3.30 4.49
C ARG A 155 -2.64 -3.33 6.02
N SER A 156 -1.89 -2.46 6.71
CA SER A 156 -1.88 -2.37 8.17
C SER A 156 -3.22 -1.95 8.73
N PRO A 157 -3.65 -2.49 9.91
CA PRO A 157 -4.87 -2.05 10.56
C PRO A 157 -4.78 -0.58 11.00
N GLY A 158 -5.90 0.11 11.07
CA GLY A 158 -6.01 1.43 11.67
C GLY A 158 -6.10 1.36 13.20
N ARG A 159 -6.73 2.37 13.83
CA ARG A 159 -6.89 2.42 15.30
C ARG A 159 -7.81 1.33 15.87
N VAL A 160 -8.68 0.77 15.03
CA VAL A 160 -9.59 -0.34 15.29
C VAL A 160 -9.75 -1.15 13.99
N ASN A 161 -10.18 -2.40 14.08
CA ASN A 161 -10.21 -3.30 12.91
C ASN A 161 -11.31 -3.02 11.89
N VAL A 162 -12.21 -2.04 12.13
CA VAL A 162 -13.10 -1.47 11.11
C VAL A 162 -12.45 -0.30 10.36
N LYS A 163 -11.12 -0.13 10.51
CA LYS A 163 -10.31 0.88 9.83
C LYS A 163 -9.00 0.25 9.35
N ALA A 164 -8.56 0.66 8.16
CA ALA A 164 -7.26 0.32 7.62
C ALA A 164 -6.39 1.58 7.47
N ALA A 165 -5.09 1.45 7.71
CA ALA A 165 -4.14 2.53 7.52
C ALA A 165 -4.11 2.97 6.05
N TYR A 166 -3.66 4.18 5.79
CA TYR A 166 -3.65 4.77 4.46
C TYR A 166 -2.54 5.81 4.31
N ILE A 167 -2.23 6.16 3.09
CA ILE A 167 -1.46 7.36 2.76
C ILE A 167 -2.44 8.44 2.34
N HIS A 168 -2.37 9.61 2.96
CA HIS A 168 -3.19 10.78 2.61
C HIS A 168 -2.72 11.42 1.29
N GLY A 169 -3.57 12.21 0.64
CA GLY A 169 -3.23 12.87 -0.62
C GLY A 169 -2.01 13.82 -0.57
N ASP A 170 -1.61 14.26 0.62
CA ASP A 170 -0.38 15.03 0.85
C ASP A 170 0.85 14.16 1.22
N GLY A 171 0.71 12.83 1.17
CA GLY A 171 1.77 11.87 1.45
C GLY A 171 1.95 11.51 2.93
N ASN A 172 1.15 12.06 3.85
CA ASN A 172 1.18 11.65 5.25
C ASN A 172 0.66 10.22 5.44
N ILE A 173 1.23 9.49 6.41
CA ILE A 173 0.77 8.14 6.77
C ILE A 173 -0.33 8.26 7.83
N GLY A 174 -1.55 7.88 7.45
CA GLY A 174 -2.71 7.88 8.33
C GLY A 174 -2.81 6.60 9.14
N ILE A 175 -2.05 6.48 10.22
CA ILE A 175 -2.00 5.28 11.07
C ILE A 175 -3.29 5.03 11.84
N GLN A 176 -4.11 6.07 12.09
CA GLN A 176 -5.44 5.90 12.71
C GLN A 176 -6.42 5.18 11.78
N GLY A 177 -6.11 5.17 10.50
CA GLY A 177 -6.89 4.50 9.47
C GLY A 177 -8.17 5.20 9.07
N ASN A 178 -8.62 4.89 7.86
CA ASN A 178 -9.94 5.25 7.32
C ASN A 178 -10.92 4.07 7.44
N ASN A 179 -12.21 4.38 7.41
CA ASN A 179 -13.27 3.38 7.38
C ASN A 179 -13.12 2.45 6.18
N ILE A 180 -13.15 1.14 6.43
CA ILE A 180 -12.90 0.09 5.44
C ILE A 180 -13.89 0.05 4.27
N LEU A 181 -15.12 0.58 4.46
CA LEU A 181 -16.13 0.63 3.40
C LEU A 181 -15.91 1.78 2.43
N LYS A 182 -15.70 3.00 2.97
CA LYS A 182 -15.81 4.23 2.18
C LYS A 182 -14.69 5.25 2.48
N GLY A 183 -13.74 4.93 3.35
CA GLY A 183 -12.81 5.92 3.84
C GLY A 183 -13.43 6.85 4.87
N ASN A 184 -13.37 8.16 4.70
CA ASN A 184 -13.88 9.08 5.71
C ASN A 184 -15.42 9.13 5.71
N ILE A 185 -16.03 8.94 6.89
CA ILE A 185 -17.49 8.92 7.05
C ILE A 185 -18.12 10.30 6.74
N GLY A 186 -17.32 11.38 6.75
CA GLY A 186 -17.84 12.76 6.68
C GLY A 186 -18.33 13.21 5.30
N ASP A 187 -17.74 12.71 4.21
CA ASP A 187 -18.10 13.16 2.85
C ASP A 187 -18.75 12.11 1.95
N GLY A 188 -18.73 10.84 2.36
CA GLY A 188 -19.44 9.73 1.72
C GLY A 188 -19.06 9.44 0.26
N LYS A 189 -18.08 10.14 -0.30
CA LYS A 189 -17.76 10.16 -1.73
C LYS A 189 -16.38 9.60 -2.08
N CYS A 190 -15.47 9.52 -1.12
CA CYS A 190 -14.10 9.06 -1.39
C CYS A 190 -13.91 7.61 -0.97
N ILE A 191 -13.83 6.73 -1.95
CA ILE A 191 -13.37 5.35 -1.78
C ILE A 191 -11.84 5.36 -1.82
N GLY A 192 -11.19 4.49 -1.06
CA GLY A 192 -9.73 4.45 -1.00
C GLY A 192 -9.08 3.99 -2.29
N GLY A 193 -8.01 4.66 -2.64
CA GLY A 193 -7.20 4.30 -3.80
C GLY A 193 -6.47 2.98 -3.62
N VAL A 194 -6.38 2.20 -4.68
CA VAL A 194 -5.63 0.95 -4.74
C VAL A 194 -4.31 1.21 -5.45
N ARG A 195 -3.21 0.98 -4.75
CA ARG A 195 -1.84 1.12 -5.24
C ARG A 195 -1.07 -0.17 -4.93
N PRO A 196 -1.21 -1.20 -5.78
CA PRO A 196 -0.65 -2.52 -5.53
C PRO A 196 0.87 -2.54 -5.65
N ALA A 197 1.49 -3.45 -4.90
CA ALA A 197 2.90 -3.81 -4.98
C ALA A 197 3.06 -5.30 -5.22
N LEU A 198 4.18 -5.69 -5.81
CA LEU A 198 4.55 -7.08 -6.03
C LEU A 198 6.07 -7.25 -6.13
N TRP A 199 6.55 -8.47 -5.93
CA TRP A 199 7.92 -8.85 -6.24
C TRP A 199 8.00 -9.42 -7.65
N LEU A 200 8.79 -8.77 -8.48
CA LEU A 200 8.99 -9.10 -9.89
C LEU A 200 10.34 -9.77 -10.09
N LYS A 201 10.36 -10.94 -10.74
CA LYS A 201 11.60 -11.55 -11.23
C LYS A 201 12.19 -10.69 -12.34
N ILE A 202 13.45 -10.28 -12.16
CA ILE A 202 14.22 -9.56 -13.17
C ILE A 202 14.69 -10.62 -14.18
N GLU A 203 14.40 -10.39 -15.46
CA GLU A 203 14.93 -11.22 -16.55
C GLU A 203 16.34 -10.73 -16.90
N GLU A 204 17.25 -11.67 -17.07
CA GLU A 204 18.60 -11.45 -17.58
C GLU A 204 18.61 -10.97 -19.03
#